data_d5a51c2954380bc56ca1a2965faa2255
#
_entry.id   d5a51c2954380bc56ca1a2965faa2255
#
_cell.length_a   1.000
_cell.length_b   1.000
_cell.length_c   1.000
_cell.angle_alpha   90.00
_cell.angle_beta   90.00
_cell.angle_gamma   90.00
#
_symmetry.space_group_name_H-M   'P 1'
#
loop_
_entity.id
_entity.type
_entity.pdbx_description
1 polymer ?
#
loop_
_entity_poly.entity_id
_entity_poly.type
_entity_poly.pdbx_seq_one_letter_code
_entity_poly.pdbx_strand_id
1 'polypeptide(L)'
;MEESATYKRNGFPQVAESATYKRNGIGTGRNGGLNRAFLSRHTANIGDMTNSNKAIKSERLMQYAKDFNADRANLVAANAAVSAGVLEAATDYKGQRSLPRDFSIELKQGSITNQRRSGRCWMFASLNTLRYELMHKWGLDDFEFSETYLFFWDAMEKSNAYLENVLSTLDEPTDSRLFQEINYGPADDGGWWQMFAALVDKYGLVPKNAYPESANSKDSDAFKQYLNSRLRQFAADLRERHAAGASIEELRSVKEDDMSTVYRMCAISLGEPPERFDFLARVSDDDKKNDKKADEGKSDNPKTGKDERRQIRETGITPMEFYRKYVPVDVDDLVTLCNVPMKSRPFNKRYRIRYTANVAEAEDMEFINVPLDVFKKAAVDQISAGHPIWFACDCTQFSLRAAGYFDCDSVRVDQLFGTDFNFDKAHGLEYGDSPSNHAMTITGVNLDEQGKPNRWKVENSWGKDNGEDGYYVASDAWFDRYVTEIIIRREYLDDATLALLESEPVELDPWQPLTKRCR
;
A
#
# COMPACT_ATOMS: atom_id res chain seq x y z
N MET A 1 26.76 -30.13 35.10
CA MET A 1 27.73 -29.75 34.05
C MET A 1 27.04 -28.68 33.25
N GLU A 2 27.43 -27.45 33.55
CA GLU A 2 26.93 -26.23 32.90
C GLU A 2 27.61 -26.08 31.54
N GLU A 3 26.85 -25.76 30.51
CA GLU A 3 27.36 -25.08 29.30
C GLU A 3 26.50 -23.85 29.00
N SER A 4 27.11 -22.73 29.30
CA SER A 4 26.59 -21.40 29.01
C SER A 4 26.77 -21.08 27.50
N ALA A 5 25.66 -20.85 26.79
CA ALA A 5 25.68 -20.34 25.43
C ALA A 5 25.73 -18.81 25.45
N THR A 6 26.87 -18.26 25.10
CA THR A 6 27.12 -16.83 24.90
C THR A 6 26.46 -16.34 23.62
N TYR A 7 25.52 -15.41 23.72
CA TYR A 7 24.89 -14.70 22.62
C TYR A 7 25.87 -13.69 22.02
N LYS A 8 26.35 -13.94 20.79
CA LYS A 8 27.12 -12.97 20.00
C LYS A 8 26.14 -11.97 19.34
N ARG A 9 26.22 -10.72 19.76
CA ARG A 9 25.66 -9.57 19.02
C ARG A 9 26.44 -9.39 17.72
N ASN A 10 25.78 -9.58 16.57
CA ASN A 10 26.29 -9.18 15.29
C ASN A 10 26.04 -7.69 15.08
N GLY A 11 27.13 -6.92 15.03
CA GLY A 11 27.11 -5.50 14.77
C GLY A 11 26.89 -5.21 13.30
N PHE A 12 26.19 -4.11 13.02
CA PHE A 12 26.02 -3.51 11.69
C PHE A 12 27.38 -3.00 11.18
N PRO A 13 27.67 -3.08 9.87
CA PRO A 13 28.87 -2.49 9.30
C PRO A 13 28.71 -0.97 9.25
N GLN A 14 29.61 -0.27 9.93
CA GLN A 14 29.81 1.17 9.75
C GLN A 14 30.48 1.41 8.41
N VAL A 15 29.89 2.25 7.58
CA VAL A 15 30.54 2.82 6.39
C VAL A 15 31.56 3.84 6.88
N ALA A 16 32.84 3.54 6.65
CA ALA A 16 33.94 4.45 6.93
C ALA A 16 34.09 5.46 5.79
N GLU A 17 33.69 6.70 6.01
CA GLU A 17 34.16 7.83 5.21
C GLU A 17 35.58 8.23 5.65
N SER A 18 36.58 7.91 4.85
CA SER A 18 37.93 8.43 4.98
C SER A 18 38.12 9.65 4.09
N ALA A 19 37.93 10.83 4.64
CA ALA A 19 38.45 12.07 4.06
C ALA A 19 39.69 12.52 4.83
N THR A 20 40.86 12.18 4.30
CA THR A 20 42.14 12.69 4.78
C THR A 20 42.33 14.13 4.37
N TYR A 21 42.19 15.06 5.32
CA TYR A 21 42.65 16.43 5.16
C TYR A 21 44.06 16.56 5.74
N LYS A 22 45.07 16.81 4.85
CA LYS A 22 46.44 17.13 5.24
C LYS A 22 46.49 18.49 5.94
N ARG A 23 46.92 18.49 7.20
CA ARG A 23 47.38 19.70 7.89
C ARG A 23 48.79 20.03 7.40
N ASN A 24 48.96 21.16 6.73
CA ASN A 24 50.24 21.84 6.67
C ASN A 24 50.20 22.94 7.71
N GLY A 25 51.14 22.87 8.64
CA GLY A 25 51.33 23.85 9.66
C GLY A 25 52.30 24.96 9.21
N ILE A 26 52.39 25.95 10.09
CA ILE A 26 53.45 26.96 10.26
C ILE A 26 53.05 28.37 9.82
N GLY A 27 53.19 29.29 10.79
CA GLY A 27 53.33 30.71 10.55
C GLY A 27 52.73 31.62 11.60
N THR A 28 53.46 31.80 12.70
CA THR A 28 53.25 32.91 13.64
C THR A 28 53.56 34.25 12.97
N GLY A 29 52.61 35.17 12.94
CA GLY A 29 52.82 36.54 12.44
C GLY A 29 51.75 37.48 12.96
N ARG A 30 52.22 38.47 13.65
CA ARG A 30 51.47 39.53 14.37
C ARG A 30 50.66 40.47 13.47
N ASN A 31 49.57 40.96 14.05
CA ASN A 31 48.97 42.29 13.96
C ASN A 31 48.43 42.82 12.63
N GLY A 32 47.21 43.28 12.72
CA GLY A 32 46.81 44.48 11.99
C GLY A 32 45.52 44.34 11.20
N GLY A 33 44.44 44.81 11.80
CA GLY A 33 43.30 45.50 11.20
C GLY A 33 43.00 45.27 9.72
N LEU A 34 41.98 44.45 9.45
CA LEU A 34 41.24 44.47 8.18
C LEU A 34 39.95 43.65 8.33
N ASN A 35 39.04 44.19 9.11
CA ASN A 35 37.67 43.68 9.13
C ASN A 35 36.66 44.83 9.14
N ARG A 36 36.78 45.73 8.17
CA ARG A 36 35.79 46.80 7.94
C ARG A 36 35.59 47.12 6.46
N ALA A 37 35.70 46.16 5.56
CA ALA A 37 35.57 46.43 4.13
C ALA A 37 34.70 45.46 3.36
N PHE A 38 33.79 44.69 4.02
CA PHE A 38 32.84 43.86 3.31
C PHE A 38 31.37 44.23 3.55
N LEU A 39 31.10 45.37 4.19
CA LEU A 39 29.75 45.86 4.48
C LEU A 39 29.50 47.27 3.92
N SER A 40 29.90 47.56 2.68
CA SER A 40 29.40 48.76 2.03
C SER A 40 29.49 48.61 0.51
N ARG A 41 28.44 48.14 -0.10
CA ARG A 41 27.91 48.48 -1.43
C ARG A 41 26.76 47.53 -1.78
N HIS A 42 25.64 47.70 -1.09
CA HIS A 42 24.35 47.36 -1.70
C HIS A 42 23.48 48.60 -1.54
N THR A 43 23.41 49.36 -2.60
CA THR A 43 22.36 50.38 -2.78
C THR A 43 21.02 49.62 -2.67
N ALA A 44 20.27 49.94 -1.61
CA ALA A 44 18.95 49.37 -1.37
C ALA A 44 18.04 49.72 -2.55
N ASN A 45 17.76 48.73 -3.38
CA ASN A 45 16.66 48.78 -4.35
C ASN A 45 15.34 48.76 -3.57
N ILE A 46 14.37 49.58 -3.96
CA ILE A 46 13.02 49.63 -3.37
C ILE A 46 12.33 48.26 -3.35
N GLY A 47 12.79 47.28 -4.16
CA GLY A 47 12.39 45.88 -4.13
C GLY A 47 12.87 45.09 -2.89
N ASP A 48 13.87 45.54 -2.18
CA ASP A 48 14.48 44.82 -1.04
C ASP A 48 13.72 45.05 0.28
N MET A 49 12.96 46.14 0.41
CA MET A 49 12.14 46.41 1.61
C MET A 49 10.92 45.49 1.73
N THR A 50 10.39 44.94 0.61
CA THR A 50 9.28 44.01 0.64
C THR A 50 9.73 42.58 0.97
N ASN A 51 10.98 42.22 0.72
CA ASN A 51 11.54 40.91 1.02
C ASN A 51 12.00 40.77 2.48
N SER A 52 12.35 41.87 3.14
CA SER A 52 12.79 41.86 4.56
C SER A 52 11.67 41.45 5.53
N ASN A 53 10.38 41.62 5.13
CA ASN A 53 9.23 41.22 5.94
C ASN A 53 8.88 39.71 5.80
N LYS A 54 9.47 39.01 4.80
CA LYS A 54 9.28 37.57 4.60
C LYS A 54 10.32 36.74 5.36
N ALA A 55 11.47 37.34 5.68
CA ALA A 55 12.53 36.64 6.40
C ALA A 55 12.24 36.54 7.91
N ILE A 56 12.59 35.39 8.51
CA ILE A 56 12.58 35.26 9.97
C ILE A 56 13.74 36.11 10.53
N LYS A 57 13.40 37.13 11.29
CA LYS A 57 14.39 38.05 11.89
C LYS A 57 15.10 37.39 13.07
N SER A 58 16.40 37.70 13.26
CA SER A 58 17.22 37.13 14.34
C SER A 58 16.64 37.39 15.73
N GLU A 59 16.05 38.57 15.96
CA GLU A 59 15.40 38.91 17.23
C GLU A 59 14.21 37.99 17.51
N ARG A 60 13.47 37.59 16.44
CA ARG A 60 12.33 36.65 16.56
C ARG A 60 12.82 35.25 16.90
N LEU A 61 13.92 34.79 16.28
CA LEU A 61 14.53 33.49 16.62
C LEU A 61 15.03 33.45 18.05
N MET A 62 15.66 34.52 18.53
CA MET A 62 16.07 34.63 19.93
C MET A 62 14.88 34.59 20.88
N GLN A 63 13.76 35.23 20.52
CA GLN A 63 12.53 35.15 21.32
C GLN A 63 11.95 33.75 21.35
N TYR A 64 11.86 33.04 20.19
CA TYR A 64 11.42 31.65 20.15
C TYR A 64 12.29 30.75 21.03
N ALA A 65 13.61 30.91 20.98
CA ALA A 65 14.52 30.14 21.81
C ALA A 65 14.33 30.42 23.30
N LYS A 66 14.09 31.68 23.67
CA LYS A 66 13.83 32.09 25.05
C LYS A 66 12.50 31.46 25.55
N ASP A 67 11.43 31.56 24.77
CA ASP A 67 10.13 31.04 25.13
C ASP A 67 10.17 29.51 25.26
N PHE A 68 10.83 28.82 24.32
CA PHE A 68 11.05 27.39 24.38
C PHE A 68 11.76 26.95 25.68
N ASN A 69 12.87 27.61 26.03
CA ASN A 69 13.67 27.29 27.20
C ASN A 69 12.99 27.66 28.53
N ALA A 70 12.01 28.55 28.51
CA ALA A 70 11.27 28.96 29.71
C ALA A 70 10.26 27.87 30.16
N ASP A 71 9.84 26.98 29.28
CA ASP A 71 8.88 25.92 29.59
C ASP A 71 9.59 24.58 29.85
N ARG A 72 9.44 24.07 31.07
CA ARG A 72 9.98 22.76 31.48
C ARG A 72 9.39 21.61 30.62
N ALA A 73 8.14 21.70 30.19
CA ALA A 73 7.51 20.67 29.36
C ALA A 73 8.25 20.52 28.02
N ASN A 74 8.61 21.65 27.38
CA ASN A 74 9.40 21.64 26.15
C ASN A 74 10.77 20.95 26.34
N LEU A 75 11.45 21.20 27.44
CA LEU A 75 12.77 20.61 27.70
C LEU A 75 12.68 19.09 27.94
N VAL A 76 11.63 18.62 28.62
CA VAL A 76 11.38 17.18 28.84
C VAL A 76 11.02 16.50 27.52
N ALA A 77 10.10 17.09 26.76
CA ALA A 77 9.69 16.58 25.44
C ALA A 77 10.87 16.53 24.46
N ALA A 78 11.69 17.59 24.41
CA ALA A 78 12.88 17.65 23.56
C ALA A 78 13.88 16.54 23.90
N ASN A 79 14.18 16.34 25.19
CA ASN A 79 15.09 15.28 25.63
C ASN A 79 14.57 13.87 25.23
N ALA A 80 13.27 13.63 25.38
CA ALA A 80 12.66 12.36 24.98
C ALA A 80 12.72 12.17 23.45
N ALA A 81 12.26 13.17 22.69
CA ALA A 81 12.18 13.06 21.24
C ALA A 81 13.55 13.03 20.55
N VAL A 82 14.55 13.78 21.05
CA VAL A 82 15.91 13.78 20.51
C VAL A 82 16.60 12.43 20.73
N SER A 83 16.35 11.76 21.86
CA SER A 83 16.99 10.49 22.17
C SER A 83 16.26 9.25 21.59
N ALA A 84 14.92 9.24 21.55
CA ALA A 84 14.13 8.08 21.15
C ALA A 84 13.41 8.24 19.81
N GLY A 85 13.32 9.47 19.28
CA GLY A 85 12.49 9.80 18.12
C GLY A 85 11.08 10.26 18.52
N VAL A 86 10.41 10.95 17.59
CA VAL A 86 9.11 11.59 17.84
C VAL A 86 8.03 10.58 18.19
N LEU A 87 7.89 9.50 17.39
CA LEU A 87 6.83 8.51 17.60
C LEU A 87 6.98 7.77 18.93
N GLU A 88 8.20 7.38 19.29
CA GLU A 88 8.48 6.70 20.55
C GLU A 88 8.22 7.61 21.74
N ALA A 89 8.63 8.90 21.64
CA ALA A 89 8.39 9.90 22.68
C ALA A 89 6.90 10.27 22.83
N ALA A 90 6.11 10.13 21.75
CA ALA A 90 4.67 10.42 21.74
C ALA A 90 3.81 9.19 22.07
N THR A 91 4.43 8.01 22.26
CA THR A 91 3.69 6.78 22.55
C THR A 91 2.98 6.89 23.91
N ASP A 92 1.66 6.69 23.91
CA ASP A 92 0.83 6.69 25.12
C ASP A 92 0.48 5.26 25.54
N TYR A 93 1.00 4.86 26.67
CA TYR A 93 0.77 3.52 27.22
C TYR A 93 -0.68 3.31 27.70
N LYS A 94 -1.37 4.38 28.11
CA LYS A 94 -2.77 4.31 28.51
C LYS A 94 -3.66 4.10 27.28
N GLY A 95 -3.38 4.80 26.17
CA GLY A 95 -4.05 4.61 24.89
C GLY A 95 -3.97 3.15 24.43
N GLN A 96 -2.76 2.59 24.36
CA GLN A 96 -2.57 1.18 23.98
C GLN A 96 -3.37 0.21 24.86
N ARG A 97 -3.35 0.40 26.17
CA ARG A 97 -4.12 -0.45 27.10
C ARG A 97 -5.63 -0.33 26.96
N SER A 98 -6.13 0.78 26.45
CA SER A 98 -7.56 1.00 26.20
C SER A 98 -8.05 0.38 24.90
N LEU A 99 -7.15 -0.10 24.05
CA LEU A 99 -7.45 -0.75 22.76
C LEU A 99 -7.03 -2.24 22.80
N PRO A 100 -7.86 -3.13 23.39
CA PRO A 100 -7.55 -4.55 23.50
C PRO A 100 -7.64 -5.25 22.13
N ARG A 101 -7.03 -6.45 22.03
CA ARG A 101 -6.91 -7.22 20.78
C ARG A 101 -7.89 -8.39 20.67
N ASP A 102 -8.97 -8.37 21.42
CA ASP A 102 -10.09 -9.31 21.32
C ASP A 102 -11.20 -8.68 20.45
N PHE A 103 -11.85 -9.51 19.66
CA PHE A 103 -12.86 -9.09 18.68
C PHE A 103 -14.10 -9.96 18.81
N SER A 104 -15.29 -9.37 18.64
CA SER A 104 -16.55 -10.12 18.67
C SER A 104 -16.74 -10.97 17.41
N ILE A 105 -16.12 -10.55 16.30
CA ILE A 105 -16.10 -11.27 15.03
C ILE A 105 -14.65 -11.31 14.56
N GLU A 106 -14.16 -12.53 14.31
CA GLU A 106 -12.78 -12.76 13.91
C GLU A 106 -12.70 -13.90 12.90
N LEU A 107 -12.11 -13.64 11.74
CA LEU A 107 -11.89 -14.62 10.69
C LEU A 107 -10.55 -15.31 10.88
N LYS A 108 -10.52 -16.64 10.77
CA LYS A 108 -9.29 -17.43 10.86
C LYS A 108 -8.55 -17.37 9.52
N GLN A 109 -7.46 -16.64 9.49
CA GLN A 109 -6.55 -16.53 8.33
C GLN A 109 -5.48 -17.63 8.32
N GLY A 110 -4.79 -17.78 7.17
CA GLY A 110 -3.58 -18.60 7.05
C GLY A 110 -2.33 -17.89 7.59
N SER A 111 -1.17 -18.36 7.17
CA SER A 111 0.13 -17.76 7.51
C SER A 111 0.25 -16.33 7.01
N ILE A 112 0.87 -15.46 7.79
CA ILE A 112 1.09 -14.06 7.44
C ILE A 112 2.05 -13.93 6.26
N THR A 113 1.66 -13.15 5.26
CA THR A 113 2.43 -12.84 4.05
C THR A 113 3.44 -11.72 4.27
N ASN A 114 4.42 -11.58 3.37
CA ASN A 114 5.44 -10.55 3.50
C ASN A 114 5.85 -9.97 2.15
N GLN A 115 5.40 -8.74 1.85
CA GLN A 115 5.73 -8.02 0.62
C GLN A 115 7.19 -7.56 0.54
N ARG A 116 7.94 -7.65 1.64
CA ARG A 116 9.34 -7.24 1.73
C ARG A 116 9.52 -5.76 1.33
N ARG A 117 10.55 -5.46 0.53
CA ARG A 117 10.85 -4.12 0.02
C ARG A 117 10.26 -3.92 -1.38
N SER A 118 8.93 -3.95 -1.46
CA SER A 118 8.19 -3.69 -2.70
C SER A 118 6.89 -2.97 -2.41
N GLY A 119 6.38 -2.21 -3.36
CA GLY A 119 5.10 -1.50 -3.27
C GLY A 119 3.88 -2.36 -3.63
N ARG A 120 3.92 -3.69 -3.40
CA ARG A 120 2.89 -4.66 -3.76
C ARG A 120 1.79 -4.83 -2.70
N CYS A 121 1.67 -3.92 -1.72
CA CYS A 121 0.68 -4.03 -0.64
C CYS A 121 -0.74 -4.30 -1.14
N TRP A 122 -1.17 -3.58 -2.17
CA TRP A 122 -2.49 -3.73 -2.80
C TRP A 122 -2.72 -5.15 -3.34
N MET A 123 -1.72 -5.76 -3.97
CA MET A 123 -1.76 -7.11 -4.52
C MET A 123 -1.76 -8.16 -3.40
N PHE A 124 -0.93 -8.00 -2.37
CA PHE A 124 -0.91 -8.86 -1.19
C PHE A 124 -2.25 -8.83 -0.46
N ALA A 125 -2.81 -7.65 -0.19
CA ALA A 125 -4.10 -7.51 0.46
C ALA A 125 -5.23 -8.18 -0.35
N SER A 126 -5.23 -8.00 -1.69
CA SER A 126 -6.21 -8.63 -2.57
C SER A 126 -6.11 -10.16 -2.55
N LEU A 127 -4.90 -10.69 -2.68
CA LEU A 127 -4.67 -12.13 -2.64
C LEU A 127 -4.96 -12.72 -1.25
N ASN A 128 -4.71 -12.00 -0.17
CA ASN A 128 -5.08 -12.40 1.19
C ASN A 128 -6.60 -12.50 1.36
N THR A 129 -7.35 -11.59 0.73
CA THR A 129 -8.82 -11.66 0.70
C THR A 129 -9.31 -12.91 -0.05
N LEU A 130 -8.78 -13.18 -1.25
CA LEU A 130 -9.18 -14.34 -2.04
C LEU A 130 -8.72 -15.68 -1.44
N ARG A 131 -7.52 -15.74 -0.84
CA ARG A 131 -7.02 -16.97 -0.22
C ARG A 131 -7.88 -17.43 0.96
N TYR A 132 -8.42 -16.48 1.75
CA TYR A 132 -9.33 -16.82 2.83
C TYR A 132 -10.54 -17.58 2.30
N GLU A 133 -11.17 -17.07 1.26
CA GLU A 133 -12.34 -17.68 0.62
C GLU A 133 -12.02 -19.07 0.04
N LEU A 134 -10.86 -19.19 -0.61
CA LEU A 134 -10.38 -20.48 -1.13
C LEU A 134 -10.13 -21.47 0.00
N MET A 135 -9.41 -21.07 1.04
CA MET A 135 -9.10 -21.94 2.19
C MET A 135 -10.37 -22.40 2.89
N HIS A 136 -11.32 -21.49 3.10
CA HIS A 136 -12.59 -21.80 3.77
C HIS A 136 -13.43 -22.75 2.94
N LYS A 137 -13.58 -22.51 1.62
CA LYS A 137 -14.34 -23.39 0.71
C LYS A 137 -13.79 -24.81 0.64
N TRP A 138 -12.47 -24.96 0.62
CA TRP A 138 -11.81 -26.23 0.40
C TRP A 138 -11.29 -26.90 1.68
N GLY A 139 -11.48 -26.28 2.84
CA GLY A 139 -11.04 -26.80 4.13
C GLY A 139 -9.52 -26.90 4.23
N LEU A 140 -8.78 -25.88 3.75
CA LEU A 140 -7.32 -25.85 3.81
C LEU A 140 -6.85 -25.15 5.08
N ASP A 141 -5.82 -25.69 5.75
CA ASP A 141 -5.24 -25.06 6.94
C ASP A 141 -4.39 -23.83 6.58
N ASP A 142 -3.74 -23.88 5.42
CA ASP A 142 -2.90 -22.78 4.92
C ASP A 142 -2.79 -22.82 3.41
N PHE A 143 -2.71 -21.66 2.79
CA PHE A 143 -2.52 -21.47 1.36
C PHE A 143 -1.98 -20.07 1.08
N GLU A 144 -1.16 -19.94 0.04
CA GLU A 144 -0.68 -18.65 -0.44
C GLU A 144 -0.65 -18.66 -1.98
N PHE A 145 -1.19 -17.62 -2.58
CA PHE A 145 -1.04 -17.35 -4.00
C PHE A 145 0.34 -16.80 -4.30
N SER A 146 0.76 -16.85 -5.57
CA SER A 146 1.98 -16.20 -6.03
C SER A 146 1.71 -14.74 -6.36
N GLU A 147 2.16 -13.85 -5.53
CA GLU A 147 2.15 -12.40 -5.80
C GLU A 147 3.15 -12.05 -6.91
N THR A 148 4.24 -12.82 -7.05
CA THR A 148 5.23 -12.62 -8.12
C THR A 148 4.65 -12.88 -9.50
N TYR A 149 3.67 -13.79 -9.61
CA TYR A 149 2.98 -14.05 -10.87
C TYR A 149 2.21 -12.84 -11.37
N LEU A 150 1.36 -12.25 -10.52
CA LEU A 150 0.65 -11.03 -10.87
C LEU A 150 1.60 -9.83 -11.01
N PHE A 151 2.69 -9.77 -10.24
CA PHE A 151 3.69 -8.72 -10.35
C PHE A 151 4.42 -8.71 -11.70
N PHE A 152 4.66 -9.90 -12.28
CA PHE A 152 5.20 -10.01 -13.64
C PHE A 152 4.24 -9.38 -14.65
N TRP A 153 2.97 -9.78 -14.60
CA TRP A 153 1.95 -9.28 -15.52
C TRP A 153 1.63 -7.81 -15.29
N ASP A 154 1.62 -7.36 -14.05
CA ASP A 154 1.46 -5.93 -13.72
C ASP A 154 2.59 -5.07 -14.33
N ALA A 155 3.84 -5.55 -14.27
CA ALA A 155 4.95 -4.84 -14.89
C ALA A 155 4.82 -4.78 -16.42
N MET A 156 4.36 -5.87 -17.05
CA MET A 156 4.09 -5.94 -18.48
C MET A 156 2.95 -4.99 -18.88
N GLU A 157 1.81 -5.11 -18.20
CA GLU A 157 0.60 -4.37 -18.55
C GLU A 157 0.72 -2.87 -18.27
N LYS A 158 1.30 -2.48 -17.13
CA LYS A 158 1.60 -1.06 -16.86
C LYS A 158 2.54 -0.46 -17.91
N SER A 159 3.50 -1.24 -18.39
CA SER A 159 4.40 -0.78 -19.46
C SER A 159 3.64 -0.56 -20.76
N ASN A 160 2.73 -1.47 -21.12
CA ASN A 160 1.85 -1.35 -22.28
C ASN A 160 0.90 -0.16 -22.13
N ALA A 161 0.18 -0.05 -21.00
CA ALA A 161 -0.75 1.05 -20.73
C ALA A 161 -0.04 2.42 -20.73
N TYR A 162 1.18 2.49 -20.15
CA TYR A 162 1.99 3.69 -20.19
C TYR A 162 2.29 4.13 -21.63
N LEU A 163 2.73 3.21 -22.49
CA LEU A 163 3.05 3.54 -23.89
C LEU A 163 1.79 3.91 -24.68
N GLU A 164 0.63 3.27 -24.44
CA GLU A 164 -0.65 3.69 -25.02
C GLU A 164 -1.07 5.09 -24.52
N ASN A 165 -0.87 5.39 -23.25
CA ASN A 165 -1.12 6.73 -22.70
C ASN A 165 -0.18 7.78 -23.32
N VAL A 166 1.08 7.42 -23.61
CA VAL A 166 1.99 8.28 -24.37
C VAL A 166 1.47 8.53 -25.78
N LEU A 167 1.02 7.47 -26.48
CA LEU A 167 0.44 7.59 -27.83
C LEU A 167 -0.83 8.44 -27.85
N SER A 168 -1.66 8.37 -26.83
CA SER A 168 -2.89 9.18 -26.71
C SER A 168 -2.63 10.64 -26.33
N THR A 169 -1.41 10.98 -25.91
CA THR A 169 -1.01 12.31 -25.42
C THR A 169 0.18 12.89 -26.19
N LEU A 170 0.39 12.47 -27.43
CA LEU A 170 1.53 12.92 -28.27
C LEU A 170 1.58 14.44 -28.45
N ASP A 171 0.41 15.08 -28.54
CA ASP A 171 0.28 16.53 -28.72
C ASP A 171 0.39 17.32 -27.40
N GLU A 172 0.36 16.65 -26.24
CA GLU A 172 0.55 17.30 -24.96
C GLU A 172 2.00 17.77 -24.78
N PRO A 173 2.26 19.00 -24.31
CA PRO A 173 3.61 19.42 -23.94
C PRO A 173 4.21 18.53 -22.86
N THR A 174 5.52 18.29 -22.91
CA THR A 174 6.21 17.46 -21.89
C THR A 174 6.18 18.06 -20.48
N ASP A 175 5.91 19.35 -20.34
CA ASP A 175 5.73 20.08 -19.07
C ASP A 175 4.26 20.24 -18.65
N SER A 176 3.30 19.68 -19.43
CA SER A 176 1.90 19.66 -19.04
C SER A 176 1.71 18.79 -17.78
N ARG A 177 0.74 19.17 -16.93
CA ARG A 177 0.44 18.40 -15.73
C ARG A 177 0.05 16.97 -16.04
N LEU A 178 -0.71 16.76 -17.12
CA LEU A 178 -1.15 15.43 -17.53
C LEU A 178 0.03 14.54 -17.92
N PHE A 179 0.91 15.03 -18.81
CA PHE A 179 2.07 14.24 -19.21
C PHE A 179 3.00 13.96 -18.04
N GLN A 180 3.24 14.94 -17.15
CA GLN A 180 4.06 14.73 -15.98
C GLN A 180 3.48 13.68 -15.02
N GLU A 181 2.16 13.63 -14.85
CA GLU A 181 1.50 12.59 -14.03
C GLU A 181 1.65 11.21 -14.66
N ILE A 182 1.35 11.05 -15.96
CA ILE A 182 1.53 9.80 -16.72
C ILE A 182 3.00 9.34 -16.63
N ASN A 183 3.95 10.25 -16.82
CA ASN A 183 5.38 9.97 -16.87
C ASN A 183 6.04 9.80 -15.50
N TYR A 184 5.32 10.06 -14.40
CA TYR A 184 5.89 10.05 -13.05
C TYR A 184 6.43 8.67 -12.64
N GLY A 185 5.66 7.62 -12.83
CA GLY A 185 6.02 6.24 -12.49
C GLY A 185 5.44 5.25 -13.50
N PRO A 186 6.03 5.13 -14.72
CA PRO A 186 5.45 4.36 -15.83
C PRO A 186 4.98 2.96 -15.46
N ALA A 187 5.79 2.23 -14.67
CA ALA A 187 5.50 0.87 -14.22
C ALA A 187 5.84 0.68 -12.73
N ASP A 188 5.56 1.69 -11.88
CA ASP A 188 5.77 1.62 -10.43
C ASP A 188 4.92 0.52 -9.78
N ASP A 189 5.32 0.08 -8.59
CA ASP A 189 4.73 -1.08 -7.91
C ASP A 189 3.31 -0.85 -7.40
N GLY A 190 2.95 0.37 -6.97
CA GLY A 190 1.66 0.69 -6.38
C GLY A 190 0.47 0.43 -7.30
N GLY A 191 -0.70 0.20 -6.72
CA GLY A 191 -1.95 -0.05 -7.46
C GLY A 191 -3.16 -0.05 -6.53
N TRP A 192 -4.30 -0.38 -7.05
CA TRP A 192 -5.61 -0.45 -6.41
C TRP A 192 -6.38 -1.67 -6.87
N TRP A 193 -7.59 -1.87 -6.33
CA TRP A 193 -8.37 -3.09 -6.55
C TRP A 193 -8.64 -3.37 -8.03
N GLN A 194 -9.08 -2.38 -8.83
CA GLN A 194 -9.41 -2.59 -10.25
C GLN A 194 -8.21 -3.08 -11.06
N MET A 195 -7.00 -2.60 -10.76
CA MET A 195 -5.78 -3.13 -11.37
C MET A 195 -5.57 -4.61 -11.06
N PHE A 196 -5.87 -5.03 -9.83
CA PHE A 196 -5.80 -6.43 -9.44
C PHE A 196 -6.86 -7.27 -10.16
N ALA A 197 -8.11 -6.82 -10.19
CA ALA A 197 -9.20 -7.51 -10.85
C ALA A 197 -8.89 -7.73 -12.35
N ALA A 198 -8.46 -6.69 -13.05
CA ALA A 198 -8.09 -6.77 -14.46
C ALA A 198 -6.96 -7.78 -14.73
N LEU A 199 -5.97 -7.88 -13.85
CA LEU A 199 -4.91 -8.89 -13.97
C LEU A 199 -5.42 -10.30 -13.73
N VAL A 200 -6.30 -10.51 -12.75
CA VAL A 200 -6.89 -11.82 -12.46
C VAL A 200 -7.77 -12.30 -13.61
N ASP A 201 -8.59 -11.42 -14.17
CA ASP A 201 -9.47 -11.74 -15.30
C ASP A 201 -8.68 -12.08 -16.56
N LYS A 202 -7.57 -11.42 -16.79
CA LYS A 202 -6.77 -11.67 -18.00
C LYS A 202 -5.82 -12.85 -17.86
N TYR A 203 -5.21 -13.04 -16.69
CA TYR A 203 -4.11 -13.98 -16.50
C TYR A 203 -4.41 -15.12 -15.52
N GLY A 204 -5.49 -15.06 -14.75
CA GLY A 204 -5.78 -16.02 -13.70
C GLY A 204 -4.82 -15.94 -12.52
N LEU A 205 -4.75 -17.02 -11.74
CA LEU A 205 -3.95 -17.10 -10.51
C LEU A 205 -3.14 -18.40 -10.46
N VAL A 206 -2.02 -18.36 -9.72
CA VAL A 206 -1.21 -19.55 -9.45
C VAL A 206 -0.86 -19.64 -7.96
N PRO A 207 -0.64 -20.84 -7.40
CA PRO A 207 -0.13 -21.01 -6.04
C PRO A 207 1.32 -20.51 -5.91
N LYS A 208 1.73 -20.10 -4.72
CA LYS A 208 3.06 -19.61 -4.41
C LYS A 208 4.19 -20.53 -4.85
N ASN A 209 4.02 -21.83 -4.70
CA ASN A 209 5.02 -22.82 -5.08
C ASN A 209 5.17 -23.01 -6.59
N ALA A 210 4.17 -22.66 -7.39
CA ALA A 210 4.26 -22.73 -8.85
C ALA A 210 5.09 -21.56 -9.45
N TYR A 211 5.10 -20.41 -8.77
CA TYR A 211 5.92 -19.26 -9.17
C TYR A 211 6.40 -18.50 -7.92
N PRO A 212 7.52 -18.89 -7.32
CA PRO A 212 8.00 -18.34 -6.06
C PRO A 212 8.64 -16.96 -6.20
N GLU A 213 8.88 -16.30 -5.06
CA GLU A 213 9.57 -15.00 -5.00
C GLU A 213 10.99 -15.06 -5.57
N SER A 214 11.30 -14.11 -6.46
CA SER A 214 12.66 -13.82 -6.93
C SER A 214 13.40 -12.84 -6.02
N ALA A 215 14.68 -12.57 -6.27
CA ALA A 215 15.39 -11.49 -5.58
C ALA A 215 14.77 -10.12 -5.87
N ASN A 216 14.36 -9.88 -7.13
CA ASN A 216 13.80 -8.61 -7.57
C ASN A 216 12.31 -8.43 -7.22
N SER A 217 11.57 -9.49 -6.89
CA SER A 217 10.24 -9.34 -6.32
C SER A 217 10.28 -9.01 -4.82
N LYS A 218 11.33 -9.50 -4.11
CA LYS A 218 11.56 -9.16 -2.69
C LYS A 218 12.13 -7.76 -2.47
N ASP A 219 12.85 -7.22 -3.46
CA ASP A 219 13.39 -5.87 -3.47
C ASP A 219 13.31 -5.34 -4.91
N SER A 220 12.24 -4.58 -5.18
CA SER A 220 11.86 -4.18 -6.53
C SER A 220 12.55 -2.90 -7.02
N ASP A 221 13.24 -2.17 -6.14
CA ASP A 221 13.78 -0.83 -6.42
C ASP A 221 14.63 -0.79 -7.70
N ALA A 222 15.64 -1.66 -7.82
CA ALA A 222 16.55 -1.65 -8.97
C ALA A 222 15.83 -2.07 -10.27
N PHE A 223 15.00 -3.12 -10.20
CA PHE A 223 14.21 -3.57 -11.36
C PHE A 223 13.31 -2.45 -11.88
N LYS A 224 12.52 -1.83 -11.01
CA LYS A 224 11.61 -0.75 -11.38
C LYS A 224 12.34 0.51 -11.84
N GLN A 225 13.46 0.85 -11.24
CA GLN A 225 14.29 1.98 -11.68
C GLN A 225 14.71 1.83 -13.15
N TYR A 226 15.24 0.68 -13.53
CA TYR A 226 15.72 0.47 -14.90
C TYR A 226 14.58 0.25 -15.89
N LEU A 227 13.50 -0.42 -15.50
CA LEU A 227 12.29 -0.55 -16.32
C LEU A 227 11.70 0.82 -16.64
N ASN A 228 11.45 1.64 -15.63
CA ASN A 228 10.92 3.00 -15.80
C ASN A 228 11.86 3.90 -16.63
N SER A 229 13.17 3.76 -16.44
CA SER A 229 14.15 4.50 -17.26
C SER A 229 14.03 4.13 -18.73
N ARG A 230 13.88 2.82 -19.03
CA ARG A 230 13.76 2.34 -20.40
C ARG A 230 12.44 2.76 -21.04
N LEU A 231 11.33 2.68 -20.30
CA LEU A 231 10.01 3.13 -20.74
C LEU A 231 10.00 4.62 -21.11
N ARG A 232 10.67 5.47 -20.32
CA ARG A 232 10.80 6.91 -20.64
C ARG A 232 11.64 7.14 -21.91
N GLN A 233 12.65 6.30 -22.18
CA GLN A 233 13.40 6.37 -23.45
C GLN A 233 12.51 6.00 -24.63
N PHE A 234 11.66 4.97 -24.51
CA PHE A 234 10.68 4.59 -25.53
C PHE A 234 9.67 5.72 -25.77
N ALA A 235 9.14 6.32 -24.72
CA ALA A 235 8.23 7.46 -24.83
C ALA A 235 8.87 8.66 -25.56
N ALA A 236 10.14 8.95 -25.30
CA ALA A 236 10.87 10.01 -25.98
C ALA A 236 11.03 9.69 -27.47
N ASP A 237 11.44 8.46 -27.83
CA ASP A 237 11.59 8.03 -29.22
C ASP A 237 10.25 8.07 -29.99
N LEU A 238 9.16 7.59 -29.39
CA LEU A 238 7.82 7.65 -29.99
C LEU A 238 7.40 9.10 -30.29
N ARG A 239 7.62 10.02 -29.36
CA ARG A 239 7.29 11.44 -29.53
C ARG A 239 8.18 12.12 -30.59
N GLU A 240 9.47 11.79 -30.65
CA GLU A 240 10.38 12.28 -31.70
C GLU A 240 9.96 11.80 -33.09
N ARG A 241 9.58 10.53 -33.22
CA ARG A 241 9.07 9.96 -34.47
C ARG A 241 7.75 10.60 -34.87
N HIS A 242 6.83 10.83 -33.95
CA HIS A 242 5.60 11.57 -34.18
C HIS A 242 5.88 12.98 -34.73
N ALA A 243 6.76 13.72 -34.10
CA ALA A 243 7.18 15.05 -34.52
C ALA A 243 7.85 15.05 -35.90
N ALA A 244 8.48 13.93 -36.31
CA ALA A 244 9.03 13.71 -37.64
C ALA A 244 7.99 13.26 -38.67
N GLY A 245 6.71 13.09 -38.28
CA GLY A 245 5.59 12.76 -39.16
C GLY A 245 5.24 11.28 -39.28
N ALA A 246 5.72 10.42 -38.34
CA ALA A 246 5.31 9.01 -38.33
C ALA A 246 3.81 8.86 -38.02
N SER A 247 3.17 7.90 -38.66
CA SER A 247 1.77 7.56 -38.43
C SER A 247 1.59 6.80 -37.13
N ILE A 248 0.37 6.78 -36.58
CA ILE A 248 0.06 6.01 -35.35
C ILE A 248 0.31 4.51 -35.54
N GLU A 249 0.06 3.96 -36.74
CA GLU A 249 0.34 2.57 -37.06
C GLU A 249 1.83 2.26 -37.02
N GLU A 250 2.68 3.15 -37.53
CA GLU A 250 4.14 3.02 -37.46
C GLU A 250 4.62 3.11 -36.00
N LEU A 251 4.08 4.03 -35.20
CA LEU A 251 4.41 4.17 -33.79
C LEU A 251 3.99 2.93 -32.97
N ARG A 252 2.83 2.33 -33.25
CA ARG A 252 2.41 1.07 -32.62
C ARG A 252 3.30 -0.09 -33.01
N SER A 253 3.80 -0.16 -34.23
CA SER A 253 4.79 -1.17 -34.61
C SER A 253 6.10 -1.05 -33.83
N VAL A 254 6.57 0.19 -33.61
CA VAL A 254 7.73 0.46 -32.74
C VAL A 254 7.46 0.03 -31.30
N LYS A 255 6.27 0.36 -30.77
CA LYS A 255 5.85 -0.04 -29.42
C LYS A 255 5.87 -1.57 -29.25
N GLU A 256 5.45 -2.36 -30.25
CA GLU A 256 5.51 -3.84 -30.15
C GLU A 256 6.95 -4.34 -30.01
N ASP A 257 7.90 -3.78 -30.74
CA ASP A 257 9.33 -4.09 -30.57
C ASP A 257 9.85 -3.69 -29.18
N ASP A 258 9.40 -2.54 -28.67
CA ASP A 258 9.69 -2.05 -27.32
C ASP A 258 9.16 -3.00 -26.26
N MET A 259 7.92 -3.49 -26.40
CA MET A 259 7.30 -4.45 -25.49
C MET A 259 8.04 -5.80 -25.46
N SER A 260 8.61 -6.24 -26.57
CA SER A 260 9.53 -7.41 -26.59
C SER A 260 10.75 -7.20 -25.65
N THR A 261 11.27 -5.96 -25.61
CA THR A 261 12.35 -5.60 -24.68
C THR A 261 11.86 -5.59 -23.21
N VAL A 262 10.66 -5.08 -22.97
CA VAL A 262 10.02 -5.10 -21.62
C VAL A 262 9.86 -6.54 -21.14
N TYR A 263 9.32 -7.45 -21.97
CA TYR A 263 9.17 -8.87 -21.63
C TYR A 263 10.53 -9.50 -21.22
N ARG A 264 11.57 -9.25 -22.03
CA ARG A 264 12.92 -9.73 -21.71
C ARG A 264 13.44 -9.21 -20.38
N MET A 265 13.19 -7.92 -20.05
CA MET A 265 13.58 -7.33 -18.76
C MET A 265 12.81 -7.98 -17.59
N CYS A 266 11.51 -8.20 -17.75
CA CYS A 266 10.68 -8.87 -16.76
C CYS A 266 11.12 -10.33 -16.56
N ALA A 267 11.31 -11.10 -17.63
CA ALA A 267 11.72 -12.51 -17.57
C ALA A 267 13.12 -12.70 -16.94
N ILE A 268 14.08 -11.83 -17.27
CA ILE A 268 15.41 -11.84 -16.64
C ILE A 268 15.33 -11.53 -15.14
N SER A 269 14.43 -10.63 -14.72
CA SER A 269 14.36 -10.16 -13.33
C SER A 269 13.50 -11.03 -12.43
N LEU A 270 12.41 -11.56 -12.94
CA LEU A 270 11.37 -12.27 -12.16
C LEU A 270 11.27 -13.76 -12.50
N GLY A 271 11.87 -14.21 -13.62
CA GLY A 271 11.66 -15.53 -14.22
C GLY A 271 10.51 -15.48 -15.24
N GLU A 272 10.35 -16.55 -16.03
CA GLU A 272 9.19 -16.69 -16.91
C GLU A 272 8.00 -17.28 -16.13
N PRO A 273 6.79 -16.70 -16.25
CA PRO A 273 5.61 -17.23 -15.58
C PRO A 273 5.19 -18.58 -16.20
N PRO A 274 4.66 -19.53 -15.39
CA PRO A 274 4.26 -20.82 -15.90
C PRO A 274 2.98 -20.71 -16.74
N GLU A 275 2.97 -21.37 -17.89
CA GLU A 275 1.73 -21.56 -18.69
C GLU A 275 0.81 -22.61 -18.06
N ARG A 276 1.40 -23.64 -17.44
CA ARG A 276 0.73 -24.74 -16.74
C ARG A 276 1.53 -25.16 -15.52
N PHE A 277 0.84 -25.65 -14.50
CA PHE A 277 1.47 -26.12 -13.27
C PHE A 277 0.69 -27.30 -12.66
N ASP A 278 1.35 -28.02 -11.78
CA ASP A 278 0.72 -29.03 -10.94
C ASP A 278 0.30 -28.41 -9.61
N PHE A 279 -0.90 -28.74 -9.14
CA PHE A 279 -1.43 -28.28 -7.87
C PHE A 279 -1.71 -29.44 -6.94
N LEU A 280 -1.20 -29.38 -5.72
CA LEU A 280 -1.46 -30.33 -4.66
C LEU A 280 -1.75 -29.57 -3.36
N ALA A 281 -2.93 -29.75 -2.80
CA ALA A 281 -3.30 -29.25 -1.48
C ALA A 281 -3.84 -30.36 -0.59
N ARG A 282 -3.64 -30.24 0.72
CA ARG A 282 -4.16 -31.16 1.73
C ARG A 282 -5.35 -30.50 2.43
N VAL A 283 -6.45 -31.22 2.53
CA VAL A 283 -7.65 -30.78 3.26
C VAL A 283 -7.45 -31.07 4.75
N SER A 284 -7.84 -30.12 5.60
CA SER A 284 -7.74 -30.20 7.06
C SER A 284 -8.55 -31.37 7.64
N ASP A 285 -8.08 -31.90 8.76
CA ASP A 285 -8.78 -32.97 9.49
C ASP A 285 -9.97 -32.46 10.34
N ASP A 286 -10.15 -31.15 10.50
CA ASP A 286 -11.21 -30.58 11.34
C ASP A 286 -12.62 -30.78 10.77
N ASP A 287 -12.79 -30.96 9.46
CA ASP A 287 -14.09 -31.26 8.82
C ASP A 287 -14.65 -32.63 9.18
N LYS A 288 -13.84 -33.57 9.72
CA LYS A 288 -14.32 -34.89 10.18
C LYS A 288 -15.28 -34.80 11.38
N LYS A 289 -15.38 -33.69 12.07
CA LYS A 289 -16.31 -33.54 13.22
C LYS A 289 -17.74 -33.22 12.83
N ASN A 290 -17.96 -32.63 11.65
CA ASN A 290 -19.33 -32.31 11.18
C ASN A 290 -20.00 -33.47 10.42
N ASP A 291 -19.26 -34.32 9.71
CA ASP A 291 -19.81 -35.47 9.01
C ASP A 291 -20.16 -36.68 9.93
N LYS A 292 -19.62 -36.72 11.16
CA LYS A 292 -19.91 -37.82 12.12
C LYS A 292 -21.28 -37.79 12.76
N LYS A 293 -22.12 -36.78 12.50
CA LYS A 293 -23.52 -36.76 12.99
C LYS A 293 -24.53 -37.43 12.05
N ALA A 294 -24.11 -37.88 10.88
CA ALA A 294 -25.01 -38.44 9.86
C ALA A 294 -24.94 -39.96 9.68
N ASP A 295 -23.97 -40.66 10.28
CA ASP A 295 -23.90 -42.14 10.07
C ASP A 295 -23.45 -42.89 11.34
N GLU A 296 -24.39 -43.13 12.27
CA GLU A 296 -24.30 -44.19 13.28
C GLU A 296 -24.88 -45.49 12.73
N GLY A 297 -24.10 -46.17 11.89
CA GLY A 297 -24.40 -47.48 11.35
C GLY A 297 -23.18 -48.37 11.17
N LYS A 298 -22.85 -49.13 12.21
CA LYS A 298 -21.96 -50.31 12.30
C LYS A 298 -21.21 -50.74 11.04
N SER A 299 -19.87 -50.72 11.12
CA SER A 299 -19.04 -51.77 10.50
C SER A 299 -17.71 -51.90 11.24
N ASP A 300 -17.51 -53.05 11.92
CA ASP A 300 -16.22 -53.52 12.43
C ASP A 300 -15.34 -53.96 11.26
N ASN A 301 -14.26 -53.19 10.97
CA ASN A 301 -13.16 -53.69 10.16
C ASN A 301 -11.83 -53.11 10.67
N PRO A 302 -10.74 -53.89 10.80
CA PRO A 302 -9.52 -53.45 11.45
C PRO A 302 -8.75 -52.41 10.59
N LYS A 303 -8.39 -51.32 11.23
CA LYS A 303 -7.61 -50.21 10.68
C LYS A 303 -6.26 -50.69 10.14
N THR A 304 -6.09 -50.78 8.84
CA THR A 304 -4.81 -50.71 8.19
C THR A 304 -4.46 -49.24 8.03
N GLY A 305 -3.42 -48.78 8.78
CA GLY A 305 -3.02 -47.40 8.80
C GLY A 305 -2.41 -46.93 7.48
N LYS A 306 -3.21 -46.25 6.68
CA LYS A 306 -2.77 -45.24 5.74
C LYS A 306 -3.63 -44.03 6.03
N ASP A 307 -2.97 -42.96 6.43
CA ASP A 307 -3.55 -41.64 6.60
C ASP A 307 -3.96 -41.10 5.20
N GLU A 308 -5.14 -41.55 4.72
CA GLU A 308 -5.73 -41.05 3.46
C GLU A 308 -6.39 -39.70 3.76
N ARG A 309 -5.54 -38.68 3.99
CA ARG A 309 -6.00 -37.29 4.01
C ARG A 309 -6.55 -36.98 2.64
N ARG A 310 -7.77 -36.42 2.61
CA ARG A 310 -8.36 -35.92 1.38
C ARG A 310 -7.39 -34.91 0.75
N GLN A 311 -7.02 -35.14 -0.51
CA GLN A 311 -6.10 -34.29 -1.26
C GLN A 311 -6.81 -33.73 -2.49
N ILE A 312 -6.57 -32.47 -2.77
CA ILE A 312 -6.88 -31.86 -4.07
C ILE A 312 -5.63 -32.02 -4.93
N ARG A 313 -5.77 -32.62 -6.11
CA ARG A 313 -4.65 -32.81 -7.04
C ARG A 313 -5.07 -32.41 -8.45
N GLU A 314 -4.28 -31.55 -9.06
CA GLU A 314 -4.37 -31.21 -10.48
C GLU A 314 -3.01 -31.40 -11.14
N THR A 315 -3.00 -31.78 -12.41
CA THR A 315 -1.77 -31.94 -13.20
C THR A 315 -1.90 -31.12 -14.47
N GLY A 316 -0.96 -30.21 -14.71
CA GLY A 316 -0.90 -29.40 -15.91
C GLY A 316 -2.08 -28.42 -16.06
N ILE A 317 -2.63 -27.90 -14.97
CA ILE A 317 -3.72 -26.90 -14.99
C ILE A 317 -3.16 -25.52 -15.39
N THR A 318 -3.90 -24.74 -16.16
CA THR A 318 -3.55 -23.36 -16.48
C THR A 318 -3.92 -22.41 -15.34
N PRO A 319 -3.30 -21.21 -15.24
CA PRO A 319 -3.64 -20.20 -14.24
C PRO A 319 -5.13 -19.81 -14.26
N MET A 320 -5.71 -19.66 -15.42
CA MET A 320 -7.13 -19.31 -15.59
C MET A 320 -8.06 -20.45 -15.19
N GLU A 321 -7.74 -21.71 -15.57
CA GLU A 321 -8.49 -22.89 -15.13
C GLU A 321 -8.44 -23.03 -13.60
N PHE A 322 -7.28 -22.74 -12.99
CA PHE A 322 -7.12 -22.77 -11.55
C PHE A 322 -7.98 -21.70 -10.86
N TYR A 323 -7.93 -20.44 -11.32
CA TYR A 323 -8.76 -19.36 -10.80
C TYR A 323 -10.24 -19.74 -10.83
N ARG A 324 -10.77 -20.07 -12.00
CA ARG A 324 -12.18 -20.39 -12.19
C ARG A 324 -12.67 -21.59 -11.40
N LYS A 325 -11.81 -22.58 -11.18
CA LYS A 325 -12.17 -23.83 -10.49
C LYS A 325 -12.10 -23.72 -8.98
N TYR A 326 -11.08 -23.05 -8.46
CA TYR A 326 -10.73 -23.10 -7.05
C TYR A 326 -11.08 -21.85 -6.26
N VAL A 327 -11.07 -20.67 -6.88
CA VAL A 327 -11.37 -19.41 -6.20
C VAL A 327 -12.87 -19.13 -6.26
N PRO A 328 -13.58 -19.10 -5.10
CA PRO A 328 -15.04 -18.96 -5.08
C PRO A 328 -15.50 -17.49 -5.13
N VAL A 329 -14.69 -16.61 -5.64
CA VAL A 329 -14.95 -15.18 -5.73
C VAL A 329 -14.78 -14.76 -7.17
N ASP A 330 -15.80 -14.14 -7.72
CA ASP A 330 -15.71 -13.38 -8.95
C ASP A 330 -15.27 -11.97 -8.59
N VAL A 331 -14.11 -11.55 -9.10
CA VAL A 331 -13.56 -10.24 -8.77
C VAL A 331 -14.39 -9.07 -9.31
N ASP A 332 -15.22 -9.32 -10.34
CA ASP A 332 -16.15 -8.35 -10.93
C ASP A 332 -17.41 -8.13 -10.07
N ASP A 333 -17.73 -9.03 -9.14
CA ASP A 333 -18.82 -8.86 -8.19
C ASP A 333 -18.48 -7.91 -7.02
N LEU A 334 -17.26 -7.40 -6.99
CA LEU A 334 -16.75 -6.57 -5.92
C LEU A 334 -16.74 -5.09 -6.32
N VAL A 335 -17.23 -4.25 -5.45
CA VAL A 335 -17.44 -2.81 -5.69
C VAL A 335 -16.54 -1.99 -4.78
N THR A 336 -15.89 -0.99 -5.36
CA THR A 336 -15.10 -0.02 -4.61
C THR A 336 -16.01 1.06 -4.02
N LEU A 337 -16.11 1.08 -2.70
CA LEU A 337 -16.66 2.19 -1.95
C LEU A 337 -15.55 3.09 -1.45
N CYS A 338 -15.72 4.40 -1.58
CA CYS A 338 -14.85 5.40 -0.98
C CYS A 338 -15.61 6.28 0.01
N ASN A 339 -14.91 6.73 1.04
CA ASN A 339 -15.35 7.81 1.89
C ASN A 339 -14.37 8.98 1.78
N VAL A 340 -14.65 9.88 0.84
CA VAL A 340 -13.83 11.05 0.51
C VAL A 340 -14.67 12.31 0.71
N PRO A 341 -14.73 12.89 1.93
CA PRO A 341 -15.66 13.97 2.29
C PRO A 341 -15.24 15.36 1.77
N MET A 342 -14.55 15.40 0.63
CA MET A 342 -14.11 16.65 0.00
C MET A 342 -15.30 17.36 -0.66
N LYS A 343 -15.36 18.69 -0.57
CA LYS A 343 -16.41 19.49 -1.23
C LYS A 343 -16.48 19.28 -2.73
N SER A 344 -15.33 19.03 -3.36
CA SER A 344 -15.20 18.72 -4.79
C SER A 344 -15.64 17.30 -5.16
N ARG A 345 -15.99 16.46 -4.19
CA ARG A 345 -16.39 15.06 -4.35
C ARG A 345 -17.68 14.77 -3.56
N PRO A 346 -18.83 15.31 -3.99
CA PRO A 346 -20.11 15.02 -3.34
C PRO A 346 -20.36 13.53 -3.13
N PHE A 347 -20.96 13.15 -2.02
CA PHE A 347 -21.40 11.79 -1.76
C PHE A 347 -22.53 11.35 -2.70
N ASN A 348 -22.78 10.06 -2.73
CA ASN A 348 -23.80 9.39 -3.54
C ASN A 348 -23.63 9.68 -5.05
N LYS A 349 -22.39 9.55 -5.50
CA LYS A 349 -22.00 9.63 -6.90
C LYS A 349 -20.95 8.59 -7.23
N ARG A 350 -21.00 8.09 -8.47
CA ARG A 350 -19.97 7.26 -9.09
C ARG A 350 -18.93 8.18 -9.74
N TYR A 351 -17.66 7.84 -9.57
CA TYR A 351 -16.52 8.56 -10.12
C TYR A 351 -15.62 7.61 -10.87
N ARG A 352 -14.97 8.11 -11.94
CA ARG A 352 -13.90 7.43 -12.68
C ARG A 352 -12.67 8.32 -12.71
N ILE A 353 -11.49 7.78 -12.42
CA ILE A 353 -10.22 8.52 -12.47
C ILE A 353 -9.46 8.10 -13.72
N ARG A 354 -9.35 8.98 -14.70
CA ARG A 354 -8.71 8.73 -16.00
C ARG A 354 -7.23 8.33 -15.86
N TYR A 355 -6.74 7.53 -16.80
CA TYR A 355 -5.35 7.06 -16.90
C TYR A 355 -4.88 6.25 -15.67
N THR A 356 -5.78 5.48 -15.09
CA THR A 356 -5.49 4.67 -13.91
C THR A 356 -5.52 3.17 -14.16
N ALA A 357 -5.96 2.72 -15.33
CA ALA A 357 -5.90 1.31 -15.70
C ALA A 357 -4.44 0.85 -15.89
N ASN A 358 -4.11 -0.36 -15.39
CA ASN A 358 -2.85 -1.02 -15.69
C ASN A 358 -2.94 -1.88 -16.97
N VAL A 359 -4.08 -2.48 -17.23
CA VAL A 359 -4.39 -3.23 -18.46
C VAL A 359 -5.07 -2.26 -19.44
N ALA A 360 -4.48 -2.05 -20.63
CA ALA A 360 -4.89 -0.96 -21.53
C ALA A 360 -6.33 -1.09 -22.05
N GLU A 361 -6.88 -2.31 -22.11
CA GLU A 361 -8.26 -2.60 -22.48
C GLU A 361 -9.24 -2.65 -21.30
N ALA A 362 -8.76 -2.53 -20.07
CA ALA A 362 -9.60 -2.53 -18.87
C ALA A 362 -10.10 -1.13 -18.52
N GLU A 363 -11.11 -1.07 -17.66
CA GLU A 363 -11.65 0.18 -17.16
C GLU A 363 -10.68 0.88 -16.17
N ASP A 364 -10.69 2.19 -16.22
CA ASP A 364 -10.03 3.03 -15.23
C ASP A 364 -10.62 2.83 -13.82
N MET A 365 -9.91 3.27 -12.78
CA MET A 365 -10.40 3.17 -11.40
C MET A 365 -11.75 3.86 -11.22
N GLU A 366 -12.74 3.08 -10.85
CA GLU A 366 -14.08 3.57 -10.50
C GLU A 366 -14.40 3.35 -9.03
N PHE A 367 -15.17 4.26 -8.46
CA PHE A 367 -15.64 4.13 -7.08
C PHE A 367 -16.96 4.86 -6.86
N ILE A 368 -17.71 4.43 -5.85
CA ILE A 368 -18.86 5.15 -5.33
C ILE A 368 -18.44 5.87 -4.07
N ASN A 369 -18.57 7.21 -4.05
CA ASN A 369 -18.31 8.00 -2.85
C ASN A 369 -19.55 8.04 -1.96
N VAL A 370 -19.45 7.48 -0.75
CA VAL A 370 -20.57 7.34 0.18
C VAL A 370 -20.32 8.02 1.52
N PRO A 371 -21.37 8.43 2.25
CA PRO A 371 -21.24 8.89 3.64
C PRO A 371 -20.61 7.82 4.53
N LEU A 372 -19.99 8.25 5.63
CA LEU A 372 -19.24 7.37 6.53
C LEU A 372 -20.11 6.26 7.16
N ASP A 373 -21.34 6.53 7.48
CA ASP A 373 -22.28 5.57 8.05
C ASP A 373 -22.64 4.45 7.05
N VAL A 374 -22.85 4.77 5.77
CA VAL A 374 -23.06 3.79 4.69
C VAL A 374 -21.78 2.98 4.49
N PHE A 375 -20.62 3.64 4.44
CA PHE A 375 -19.30 3.01 4.29
C PHE A 375 -19.03 1.98 5.39
N LYS A 376 -19.22 2.37 6.66
CA LYS A 376 -19.02 1.49 7.82
C LYS A 376 -20.04 0.37 7.90
N LYS A 377 -21.31 0.66 7.56
CA LYS A 377 -22.36 -0.36 7.56
C LYS A 377 -22.02 -1.50 6.58
N ALA A 378 -21.64 -1.15 5.36
CA ALA A 378 -21.23 -2.15 4.35
C ALA A 378 -20.04 -2.99 4.83
N ALA A 379 -19.05 -2.37 5.49
CA ALA A 379 -17.92 -3.08 6.06
C ALA A 379 -18.33 -4.03 7.21
N VAL A 380 -19.20 -3.57 8.11
CA VAL A 380 -19.71 -4.40 9.22
C VAL A 380 -20.56 -5.56 8.71
N ASP A 381 -21.43 -5.32 7.72
CA ASP A 381 -22.27 -6.36 7.14
C ASP A 381 -21.42 -7.47 6.48
N GLN A 382 -20.43 -7.10 5.67
CA GLN A 382 -19.55 -8.06 5.01
C GLN A 382 -18.71 -8.89 5.99
N ILE A 383 -18.05 -8.25 6.95
CA ILE A 383 -17.21 -8.98 7.92
C ILE A 383 -18.07 -9.86 8.85
N SER A 384 -19.29 -9.41 9.18
CA SER A 384 -20.23 -10.20 9.99
C SER A 384 -20.77 -11.42 9.26
N ALA A 385 -20.85 -11.37 7.93
CA ALA A 385 -21.19 -12.49 7.09
C ALA A 385 -20.03 -13.49 6.88
N GLY A 386 -18.84 -13.18 7.39
CA GLY A 386 -17.67 -14.05 7.34
C GLY A 386 -16.74 -13.79 6.16
N HIS A 387 -16.79 -12.61 5.55
CA HIS A 387 -15.95 -12.25 4.40
C HIS A 387 -14.94 -11.16 4.76
N PRO A 388 -13.64 -11.35 4.48
CA PRO A 388 -12.62 -10.34 4.72
C PRO A 388 -12.80 -9.15 3.77
N ILE A 389 -12.21 -8.00 4.13
CA ILE A 389 -12.36 -6.78 3.38
C ILE A 389 -10.98 -6.24 3.01
N TRP A 390 -10.72 -6.08 1.72
CA TRP A 390 -9.61 -5.26 1.25
C TRP A 390 -9.91 -3.79 1.55
N PHE A 391 -8.94 -3.04 2.06
CA PHE A 391 -9.09 -1.62 2.31
C PHE A 391 -7.81 -0.84 2.06
N ALA A 392 -7.94 0.45 1.68
CA ALA A 392 -6.83 1.36 1.54
C ALA A 392 -6.93 2.54 2.52
N CYS A 393 -5.77 2.98 3.00
CA CYS A 393 -5.68 4.00 4.04
C CYS A 393 -4.36 4.78 3.97
N ASP A 394 -4.24 5.82 4.80
CA ASP A 394 -2.94 6.33 5.21
C ASP A 394 -2.45 5.63 6.47
N CYS A 395 -1.59 4.62 6.29
CA CYS A 395 -1.02 3.85 7.40
C CYS A 395 0.14 4.55 8.11
N THR A 396 0.53 5.75 7.70
CA THR A 396 1.64 6.49 8.32
C THR A 396 1.18 7.32 9.52
N GLN A 397 -0.09 7.69 9.54
CA GLN A 397 -0.66 8.54 10.57
C GLN A 397 -1.04 7.75 11.83
N PHE A 398 -0.60 8.22 12.99
CA PHE A 398 -0.92 7.64 14.30
C PHE A 398 -0.68 6.13 14.36
N SER A 399 0.48 5.69 13.85
CA SER A 399 0.85 4.30 13.67
C SER A 399 2.04 3.91 14.53
N LEU A 400 1.86 2.90 15.38
CA LEU A 400 2.93 2.22 16.14
C LEU A 400 3.20 0.86 15.46
N ARG A 401 3.96 0.88 14.37
CA ARG A 401 4.16 -0.28 13.48
C ARG A 401 4.69 -1.51 14.22
N ALA A 402 5.72 -1.35 15.03
CA ALA A 402 6.32 -2.46 15.78
C ALA A 402 5.34 -3.07 16.80
N ALA A 403 4.52 -2.24 17.43
CA ALA A 403 3.53 -2.67 18.40
C ALA A 403 2.19 -3.07 17.79
N GLY A 404 1.93 -2.79 16.50
CA GLY A 404 0.71 -3.18 15.79
C GLY A 404 -0.53 -2.38 16.19
N TYR A 405 -0.40 -1.05 16.31
CA TYR A 405 -1.51 -0.15 16.60
C TYR A 405 -1.67 0.90 15.50
N PHE A 406 -2.92 1.11 15.09
CA PHE A 406 -3.39 2.25 14.31
C PHE A 406 -4.42 2.99 15.18
N ASP A 407 -3.96 4.02 15.92
CA ASP A 407 -4.81 4.62 16.94
C ASP A 407 -4.37 6.02 17.34
N CYS A 408 -5.29 6.97 17.30
CA CYS A 408 -5.03 8.37 17.63
C CYS A 408 -4.72 8.59 19.13
N ASP A 409 -5.20 7.71 20.01
CA ASP A 409 -4.96 7.81 21.45
C ASP A 409 -3.67 7.11 21.90
N SER A 410 -3.17 6.16 21.10
CA SER A 410 -1.89 5.48 21.35
C SER A 410 -0.68 6.30 20.93
N VAL A 411 -0.87 7.34 20.11
CA VAL A 411 0.20 8.23 19.59
C VAL A 411 -0.18 9.68 19.87
N ARG A 412 0.36 10.25 20.94
CA ARG A 412 -0.01 11.58 21.44
C ARG A 412 1.00 12.65 21.04
N VAL A 413 1.16 12.84 19.71
CA VAL A 413 2.00 13.93 19.17
C VAL A 413 1.50 15.31 19.59
N ASP A 414 0.20 15.46 19.84
CA ASP A 414 -0.42 16.66 20.38
C ASP A 414 0.13 17.02 21.77
N GLN A 415 0.26 16.04 22.65
CA GLN A 415 0.85 16.24 23.98
C GLN A 415 2.36 16.49 23.90
N LEU A 416 3.07 15.77 23.01
CA LEU A 416 4.51 15.94 22.84
C LEU A 416 4.87 17.35 22.38
N PHE A 417 4.13 17.89 21.41
CA PHE A 417 4.41 19.21 20.83
C PHE A 417 3.59 20.35 21.44
N GLY A 418 2.63 20.05 22.32
CA GLY A 418 1.78 21.04 22.95
C GLY A 418 0.88 21.80 21.95
N THR A 419 0.48 21.15 20.87
CA THR A 419 -0.37 21.73 19.82
C THR A 419 -1.32 20.69 19.24
N ASP A 420 -2.44 21.15 18.68
CA ASP A 420 -3.44 20.29 18.08
C ASP A 420 -2.99 19.76 16.70
N PHE A 421 -3.27 18.48 16.44
CA PHE A 421 -3.08 17.80 15.15
C PHE A 421 -4.42 17.29 14.59
N ASN A 422 -5.52 17.93 14.95
CA ASN A 422 -6.88 17.56 14.57
C ASN A 422 -7.23 18.04 13.15
N PHE A 423 -6.47 17.56 12.18
CA PHE A 423 -6.77 17.82 10.78
C PHE A 423 -7.89 16.87 10.33
N ASP A 424 -9.05 17.40 9.97
CA ASP A 424 -10.15 16.54 9.54
C ASP A 424 -9.87 15.85 8.21
N LYS A 425 -10.57 14.74 7.93
CA LYS A 425 -10.34 13.89 6.77
C LYS A 425 -10.44 14.65 5.44
N ALA A 426 -11.39 15.58 5.31
CA ALA A 426 -11.57 16.33 4.07
C ALA A 426 -10.34 17.21 3.78
N HIS A 427 -9.91 18.01 4.76
CA HIS A 427 -8.72 18.85 4.62
C HIS A 427 -7.45 18.01 4.50
N GLY A 428 -7.33 16.90 5.25
CA GLY A 428 -6.18 16.00 5.13
C GLY A 428 -5.99 15.50 3.68
N LEU A 429 -7.07 15.14 3.02
CA LEU A 429 -7.05 14.73 1.60
C LEU A 429 -6.81 15.92 0.65
N GLU A 430 -7.50 17.05 0.85
CA GLU A 430 -7.37 18.23 -0.01
C GLU A 430 -5.97 18.83 0.01
N TYR A 431 -5.32 18.86 1.17
CA TYR A 431 -3.97 19.41 1.35
C TYR A 431 -2.86 18.37 1.19
N GLY A 432 -3.22 17.09 0.95
CA GLY A 432 -2.26 16.00 0.73
C GLY A 432 -1.50 15.58 1.99
N ASP A 433 -2.07 15.82 3.17
CA ASP A 433 -1.53 15.38 4.46
C ASP A 433 -1.73 13.88 4.67
N SER A 434 -2.89 13.35 4.28
CA SER A 434 -3.26 11.94 4.46
C SER A 434 -3.77 11.29 3.17
N PRO A 435 -2.97 11.24 2.09
CA PRO A 435 -3.34 10.49 0.89
C PRO A 435 -3.30 8.98 1.19
N SER A 436 -4.14 8.20 0.48
CA SER A 436 -4.05 6.74 0.54
C SER A 436 -2.66 6.26 0.11
N ASN A 437 -1.99 5.47 0.95
CA ASN A 437 -0.61 5.04 0.71
C ASN A 437 -0.35 3.56 1.01
N HIS A 438 -1.32 2.82 1.53
CA HIS A 438 -1.17 1.40 1.86
C HIS A 438 -2.50 0.67 1.79
N ALA A 439 -2.46 -0.60 1.38
CA ALA A 439 -3.60 -1.48 1.40
C ALA A 439 -3.35 -2.69 2.31
N MET A 440 -4.40 -3.11 3.02
CA MET A 440 -4.39 -4.21 3.99
C MET A 440 -5.73 -4.95 3.93
N THR A 441 -5.88 -5.99 4.78
CA THR A 441 -7.11 -6.77 4.86
C THR A 441 -7.72 -6.68 6.26
N ILE A 442 -9.00 -6.28 6.36
CA ILE A 442 -9.76 -6.40 7.61
C ILE A 442 -10.20 -7.85 7.76
N THR A 443 -9.87 -8.44 8.90
CA THR A 443 -10.14 -9.85 9.23
C THR A 443 -10.95 -10.01 10.52
N GLY A 444 -11.39 -8.92 11.11
CA GLY A 444 -12.25 -8.95 12.29
C GLY A 444 -12.72 -7.56 12.70
N VAL A 445 -13.74 -7.53 13.53
CA VAL A 445 -14.32 -6.32 14.11
C VAL A 445 -14.82 -6.60 15.52
N ASN A 446 -14.68 -5.64 16.43
CA ASN A 446 -15.40 -5.69 17.69
C ASN A 446 -16.57 -4.73 17.64
N LEU A 447 -17.77 -5.26 17.91
CA LEU A 447 -19.01 -4.51 17.99
C LEU A 447 -19.37 -4.28 19.47
N ASP A 448 -19.89 -3.10 19.76
CA ASP A 448 -20.46 -2.78 21.06
C ASP A 448 -21.85 -3.42 21.24
N GLU A 449 -22.50 -3.20 22.40
CA GLU A 449 -23.83 -3.72 22.70
C GLU A 449 -24.93 -3.19 21.76
N GLN A 450 -24.67 -2.09 21.05
CA GLN A 450 -25.55 -1.50 20.05
C GLN A 450 -25.24 -1.96 18.63
N GLY A 451 -24.25 -2.87 18.45
CA GLY A 451 -23.80 -3.38 17.16
C GLY A 451 -22.93 -2.39 16.37
N LYS A 452 -22.38 -1.36 17.03
CA LYS A 452 -21.47 -0.40 16.38
C LYS A 452 -20.03 -0.85 16.51
N PRO A 453 -19.21 -0.69 15.46
CA PRO A 453 -17.79 -1.01 15.54
C PRO A 453 -17.07 -0.04 16.48
N ASN A 454 -16.11 -0.54 17.23
CA ASN A 454 -15.22 0.28 18.08
C ASN A 454 -13.73 -0.02 17.83
N ARG A 455 -13.40 -1.14 17.20
CA ARG A 455 -12.05 -1.49 16.73
C ARG A 455 -12.12 -2.56 15.66
N TRP A 456 -11.05 -2.61 14.84
CA TRP A 456 -10.94 -3.48 13.68
C TRP A 456 -9.65 -4.31 13.77
N LYS A 457 -9.73 -5.61 13.44
CA LYS A 457 -8.57 -6.47 13.26
C LYS A 457 -8.07 -6.35 11.84
N VAL A 458 -6.78 -6.07 11.69
CA VAL A 458 -6.15 -5.86 10.39
C VAL A 458 -5.02 -6.86 10.20
N GLU A 459 -5.05 -7.58 9.09
CA GLU A 459 -3.94 -8.39 8.59
C GLU A 459 -3.08 -7.52 7.66
N ASN A 460 -1.77 -7.43 7.99
CA ASN A 460 -0.82 -6.66 7.20
C ASN A 460 0.17 -7.60 6.49
N SER A 461 0.75 -7.13 5.38
CA SER A 461 1.71 -7.87 4.57
C SER A 461 3.17 -7.51 4.86
N TRP A 462 3.53 -7.22 6.11
CA TRP A 462 4.90 -6.90 6.52
C TRP A 462 5.61 -8.05 7.26
N GLY A 463 5.04 -9.25 7.20
CA GLY A 463 5.54 -10.41 7.94
C GLY A 463 5.19 -10.39 9.42
N LYS A 464 5.33 -11.54 10.05
CA LYS A 464 4.93 -11.78 11.44
C LYS A 464 5.79 -11.06 12.50
N ASP A 465 6.94 -10.51 12.10
CA ASP A 465 7.84 -9.80 13.03
C ASP A 465 7.37 -8.35 13.32
N ASN A 466 6.30 -7.89 12.67
CA ASN A 466 5.68 -6.59 12.87
C ASN A 466 4.27 -6.77 13.46
N GLY A 467 3.88 -5.87 14.36
CA GLY A 467 2.61 -6.01 15.08
C GLY A 467 2.61 -7.22 16.00
N GLU A 468 1.44 -7.81 16.23
CA GLU A 468 1.28 -9.07 16.95
C GLU A 468 1.12 -10.20 15.92
N ASP A 469 2.20 -10.93 15.66
CA ASP A 469 2.26 -11.99 14.63
C ASP A 469 1.77 -11.52 13.25
N GLY A 470 2.03 -10.26 12.87
CA GLY A 470 1.60 -9.66 11.59
C GLY A 470 0.23 -8.99 11.61
N TYR A 471 -0.50 -9.09 12.73
CA TYR A 471 -1.80 -8.43 12.90
C TYR A 471 -1.69 -7.10 13.62
N TYR A 472 -2.64 -6.22 13.31
CA TYR A 472 -2.77 -4.89 13.89
C TYR A 472 -4.18 -4.69 14.43
N VAL A 473 -4.31 -3.81 15.42
CA VAL A 473 -5.61 -3.30 15.85
C VAL A 473 -5.74 -1.84 15.43
N ALA A 474 -6.82 -1.52 14.74
CA ALA A 474 -7.18 -0.16 14.39
C ALA A 474 -8.36 0.29 15.27
N SER A 475 -8.26 1.46 15.92
CA SER A 475 -9.42 2.05 16.57
C SER A 475 -10.42 2.55 15.54
N ASP A 476 -11.69 2.57 15.90
CA ASP A 476 -12.76 3.04 15.01
C ASP A 476 -12.58 4.52 14.64
N ALA A 477 -12.06 5.35 15.56
CA ALA A 477 -11.72 6.75 15.31
C ALA A 477 -10.59 6.89 14.26
N TRP A 478 -9.59 5.99 14.28
CA TRP A 478 -8.55 5.96 13.26
C TRP A 478 -9.13 5.50 11.91
N PHE A 479 -9.99 4.47 11.91
CA PHE A 479 -10.68 4.00 10.72
C PHE A 479 -11.47 5.13 10.06
N ASP A 480 -12.29 5.86 10.81
CA ASP A 480 -13.08 6.98 10.31
C ASP A 480 -12.23 8.05 9.63
N ARG A 481 -11.04 8.30 10.15
CA ARG A 481 -10.18 9.39 9.68
C ARG A 481 -9.29 8.99 8.51
N TYR A 482 -8.73 7.78 8.50
CA TYR A 482 -7.64 7.41 7.60
C TYR A 482 -7.98 6.32 6.59
N VAL A 483 -9.05 5.57 6.76
CA VAL A 483 -9.50 4.60 5.74
C VAL A 483 -10.32 5.33 4.68
N THR A 484 -9.85 5.27 3.44
CA THR A 484 -10.47 6.00 2.32
C THR A 484 -11.26 5.11 1.39
N GLU A 485 -10.95 3.80 1.34
CA GLU A 485 -11.45 2.87 0.34
C GLU A 485 -11.65 1.48 0.97
N ILE A 486 -12.75 0.82 0.65
CA ILE A 486 -13.05 -0.57 0.96
C ILE A 486 -13.62 -1.27 -0.26
N ILE A 487 -13.38 -2.58 -0.36
CA ILE A 487 -13.92 -3.42 -1.42
C ILE A 487 -15.02 -4.31 -0.84
N ILE A 488 -16.21 -4.14 -1.37
CA ILE A 488 -17.43 -4.74 -0.84
C ILE A 488 -18.13 -5.57 -1.91
N ARG A 489 -18.64 -6.74 -1.54
CA ARG A 489 -19.50 -7.56 -2.38
C ARG A 489 -20.84 -6.84 -2.61
N ARG A 490 -21.39 -6.93 -3.82
CA ARG A 490 -22.65 -6.28 -4.19
C ARG A 490 -23.81 -6.61 -3.24
N GLU A 491 -23.84 -7.82 -2.69
CA GLU A 491 -24.88 -8.29 -1.77
C GLU A 491 -24.93 -7.57 -0.41
N TYR A 492 -23.85 -6.84 -0.04
CA TYR A 492 -23.80 -6.03 1.21
C TYR A 492 -23.97 -4.53 0.95
N LEU A 493 -24.31 -4.14 -0.28
CA LEU A 493 -24.66 -2.76 -0.62
C LEU A 493 -26.16 -2.54 -0.47
N ASP A 494 -26.54 -1.35 -0.02
CA ASP A 494 -27.96 -0.96 -0.02
C ASP A 494 -28.46 -0.64 -1.45
N ASP A 495 -29.78 -0.67 -1.63
CA ASP A 495 -30.42 -0.45 -2.93
C ASP A 495 -30.05 0.92 -3.55
N ALA A 496 -29.85 1.95 -2.70
CA ALA A 496 -29.49 3.28 -3.15
C ALA A 496 -28.07 3.31 -3.72
N THR A 497 -27.13 2.62 -3.05
CA THR A 497 -25.74 2.49 -3.52
C THR A 497 -25.66 1.61 -4.76
N LEU A 498 -26.41 0.49 -4.83
CA LEU A 498 -26.49 -0.37 -6.01
C LEU A 498 -27.00 0.39 -7.25
N ALA A 499 -28.01 1.24 -7.08
CA ALA A 499 -28.54 2.06 -8.18
C ALA A 499 -27.49 3.03 -8.78
N LEU A 500 -26.47 3.41 -8.02
CA LEU A 500 -25.41 4.28 -8.51
C LEU A 500 -24.45 3.57 -9.49
N LEU A 501 -24.38 2.25 -9.47
CA LEU A 501 -23.58 1.46 -10.42
C LEU A 501 -24.07 1.62 -11.87
N GLU A 502 -25.36 1.91 -12.05
CA GLU A 502 -25.96 2.14 -13.37
C GLU A 502 -25.85 3.60 -13.83
N SER A 503 -25.32 4.49 -12.98
CA SER A 503 -25.17 5.90 -13.34
C SER A 503 -23.88 6.15 -14.12
N GLU A 504 -23.89 7.17 -14.99
CA GLU A 504 -22.66 7.64 -15.65
C GLU A 504 -21.66 8.17 -14.59
N PRO A 505 -20.40 7.73 -14.63
CA PRO A 505 -19.41 8.20 -13.68
C PRO A 505 -19.00 9.65 -13.96
N VAL A 506 -18.70 10.38 -12.91
CA VAL A 506 -18.06 11.69 -13.01
C VAL A 506 -16.57 11.50 -13.27
N GLU A 507 -16.09 11.95 -14.44
CA GLU A 507 -14.68 11.85 -14.81
C GLU A 507 -13.81 12.75 -13.95
N LEU A 508 -12.70 12.20 -13.46
CA LEU A 508 -11.68 12.88 -12.68
C LEU A 508 -10.32 12.81 -13.35
N ASP A 509 -9.54 13.85 -13.18
CA ASP A 509 -8.14 13.85 -13.60
C ASP A 509 -7.29 12.92 -12.72
N PRO A 510 -6.13 12.40 -13.20
CA PRO A 510 -5.36 11.35 -12.51
C PRO A 510 -4.70 11.79 -11.20
N TRP A 511 -4.53 13.08 -10.93
CA TRP A 511 -3.90 13.60 -9.72
C TRP A 511 -4.85 13.68 -8.52
N GLN A 512 -5.41 12.54 -8.12
CA GLN A 512 -6.31 12.44 -6.96
C GLN A 512 -5.57 11.97 -5.70
N PRO A 513 -6.08 12.28 -4.49
CA PRO A 513 -5.49 11.75 -3.24
C PRO A 513 -5.50 10.23 -3.17
N LEU A 514 -6.47 9.57 -3.82
CA LEU A 514 -6.62 8.11 -3.85
C LEU A 514 -5.59 7.41 -4.75
N THR A 515 -5.03 8.11 -5.74
CA THR A 515 -4.11 7.53 -6.73
C THR A 515 -2.64 7.78 -6.43
N LYS A 516 -2.32 8.32 -5.26
CA LYS A 516 -0.91 8.42 -4.83
C LYS A 516 -0.40 7.02 -4.53
N ARG A 517 0.46 6.52 -5.42
CA ARG A 517 1.04 5.18 -5.33
C ARG A 517 1.95 5.08 -4.09
N CYS A 518 1.91 3.95 -3.40
CA CYS A 518 2.88 3.62 -2.37
C CYS A 518 4.30 3.66 -2.97
N ARG A 519 5.21 4.33 -2.29
CA ARG A 519 6.62 4.35 -2.62
C ARG A 519 7.42 3.47 -1.69
#